data_009c886219f43989abd97d7856cf8f4b
#
_entry.id   009c886219f43989abd97d7856cf8f4b
#
_cell.length_a   1.000
_cell.length_b   1.000
_cell.length_c   1.000
_cell.angle_alpha   90.00
_cell.angle_beta   90.00
_cell.angle_gamma   90.00
#
_symmetry.space_group_name_H-M   'P 1'
#
loop_
_entity.id
_entity.type
_entity.pdbx_description
1 polymer ?
#
loop_
_entity_poly.entity_id
_entity_poly.type
_entity_poly.pdbx_seq_one_letter_code
_entity_poly.pdbx_strand_id
1 'polypeptide(L)'
;TVTVIDRGLAVDLAQDNDAVLVATGLQELRGLQLGLDGTTAVVQGIEFLDHVYRDTVRVDGENIIVIGGGNTAMDAARSALRLGAASVRIVYRRTRDEMPAIKEEIDETLEEGVTIDYLTQPIQLIEEPGDGRHRYYRLRCVRMELGEPDESGRRSPVEIEDSGVELDC
;
A
#
# COMPACT_ATOMS: atom_id res chain seq x y z
N THR A 1 9.82 -17.07 -16.84
CA THR A 1 9.51 -16.61 -18.22
C THR A 1 8.13 -15.95 -18.17
N VAL A 2 8.05 -14.68 -18.50
CA VAL A 2 6.76 -13.97 -18.62
C VAL A 2 6.24 -14.21 -20.03
N THR A 3 5.05 -14.79 -20.14
CA THR A 3 4.38 -14.97 -21.43
C THR A 3 3.30 -13.91 -21.56
N VAL A 4 3.40 -13.07 -22.57
CA VAL A 4 2.35 -12.09 -22.89
C VAL A 4 1.22 -12.83 -23.61
N ILE A 5 0.01 -12.77 -23.05
CA ILE A 5 -1.19 -13.34 -23.68
C ILE A 5 -1.74 -12.28 -24.63
N ASP A 6 -1.46 -12.42 -25.90
CA ASP A 6 -2.11 -11.65 -26.95
C ASP A 6 -3.40 -12.34 -27.42
N ARG A 7 -4.08 -11.71 -28.39
CA ARG A 7 -5.34 -12.24 -28.92
C ARG A 7 -5.16 -13.59 -29.63
N GLY A 8 -4.02 -13.84 -30.26
CA GLY A 8 -3.71 -15.10 -30.94
C GLY A 8 -3.57 -16.24 -29.95
N LEU A 9 -2.72 -16.09 -28.94
CA LEU A 9 -2.51 -17.07 -27.88
C LEU A 9 -3.81 -17.37 -27.09
N ALA A 10 -4.64 -16.35 -26.84
CA ALA A 10 -5.92 -16.55 -26.17
C ALA A 10 -6.88 -17.44 -27.00
N VAL A 11 -6.89 -17.30 -28.33
CA VAL A 11 -7.68 -18.16 -29.23
C VAL A 11 -7.14 -19.59 -29.24
N ASP A 12 -5.85 -19.77 -29.31
CA ASP A 12 -5.22 -21.10 -29.30
C ASP A 12 -5.49 -21.84 -27.99
N LEU A 13 -5.36 -21.15 -26.84
CA LEU A 13 -5.70 -21.70 -25.53
C LEU A 13 -7.17 -22.13 -25.46
N ALA A 14 -8.08 -21.36 -26.06
CA ALA A 14 -9.51 -21.69 -26.07
C ALA A 14 -9.84 -22.88 -27.01
N GLN A 15 -9.01 -23.17 -28.00
CA GLN A 15 -9.19 -24.34 -28.87
C GLN A 15 -8.66 -25.64 -28.26
N ASP A 16 -7.60 -25.55 -27.46
CA ASP A 16 -6.89 -26.67 -26.89
C ASP A 16 -7.39 -27.12 -25.50
N ASN A 17 -8.34 -26.36 -24.91
CA ASN A 17 -8.85 -26.60 -23.57
C ASN A 17 -10.38 -26.51 -23.51
N ASP A 18 -11.01 -27.31 -22.63
CA ASP A 18 -12.46 -27.30 -22.41
C ASP A 18 -12.97 -26.00 -21.81
N ALA A 19 -12.10 -25.31 -21.06
CA ALA A 19 -12.39 -23.99 -20.47
C ALA A 19 -11.08 -23.21 -20.24
N VAL A 20 -11.15 -21.88 -20.39
CA VAL A 20 -10.04 -20.97 -20.09
C VAL A 20 -10.52 -19.93 -19.10
N LEU A 21 -9.87 -19.88 -17.92
CA LEU A 21 -10.11 -18.85 -16.90
C LEU A 21 -9.10 -17.72 -17.11
N VAL A 22 -9.60 -16.50 -17.43
CA VAL A 22 -8.78 -15.30 -17.52
C VAL A 22 -8.74 -14.62 -16.16
N ALA A 23 -7.60 -14.68 -15.48
CA ALA A 23 -7.38 -14.12 -14.14
C ALA A 23 -6.07 -13.31 -14.08
N THR A 24 -5.92 -12.36 -15.02
CA THR A 24 -4.69 -11.57 -15.19
C THR A 24 -4.52 -10.49 -14.13
N GLY A 25 -5.56 -10.16 -13.36
CA GLY A 25 -5.54 -9.10 -12.36
C GLY A 25 -5.37 -7.69 -12.96
N LEU A 26 -5.16 -6.72 -12.09
CA LEU A 26 -4.90 -5.32 -12.46
C LEU A 26 -3.37 -5.13 -12.52
N GLN A 27 -2.83 -4.94 -13.72
CA GLN A 27 -1.38 -4.83 -13.94
C GLN A 27 -0.87 -3.39 -13.89
N GLU A 28 -1.74 -2.38 -14.10
CA GLU A 28 -1.36 -0.98 -14.00
C GLU A 28 -1.42 -0.48 -12.56
N LEU A 29 -0.26 -0.17 -12.01
CA LEU A 29 -0.11 0.38 -10.67
C LEU A 29 -0.15 1.91 -10.74
N ARG A 30 -0.99 2.53 -9.90
CA ARG A 30 -0.98 3.99 -9.74
C ARG A 30 0.06 4.37 -8.68
N GLY A 31 1.14 5.03 -9.10
CA GLY A 31 2.13 5.60 -8.18
C GLY A 31 1.58 6.79 -7.41
N LEU A 32 2.01 6.94 -6.16
CA LEU A 32 1.85 8.17 -5.40
C LEU A 32 3.03 9.09 -5.69
N GLN A 33 2.74 10.34 -6.04
CA GLN A 33 3.79 11.36 -6.23
C GLN A 33 4.12 11.98 -4.88
N LEU A 34 5.15 11.47 -4.22
CA LEU A 34 5.62 11.93 -2.90
C LEU A 34 6.93 12.73 -2.97
N GLY A 35 7.39 13.09 -4.17
CA GLY A 35 8.58 13.94 -4.37
C GLY A 35 9.93 13.23 -4.39
N LEU A 36 9.99 11.92 -4.17
CA LEU A 36 11.20 11.10 -4.32
C LEU A 36 10.98 10.01 -5.38
N ASP A 37 10.75 10.44 -6.62
CA ASP A 37 10.55 9.52 -7.74
C ASP A 37 11.83 8.69 -7.99
N GLY A 38 11.67 7.38 -8.13
CA GLY A 38 12.78 6.46 -8.38
C GLY A 38 13.60 6.06 -7.14
N THR A 39 13.19 6.43 -5.94
CA THR A 39 13.81 5.89 -4.71
C THR A 39 13.38 4.44 -4.47
N THR A 40 14.30 3.64 -3.92
CA THR A 40 14.02 2.27 -3.47
C THR A 40 13.24 2.23 -2.15
N ALA A 41 13.02 3.38 -1.51
CA ALA A 41 12.26 3.47 -0.27
C ALA A 41 10.75 3.34 -0.48
N VAL A 42 10.25 3.53 -1.70
CA VAL A 42 8.83 3.41 -2.03
C VAL A 42 8.63 2.23 -2.96
N VAL A 43 7.86 1.25 -2.50
CA VAL A 43 7.53 0.03 -3.25
C VAL A 43 6.01 -0.08 -3.35
N GLN A 44 5.51 -0.52 -4.49
CA GLN A 44 4.08 -0.81 -4.64
C GLN A 44 3.69 -2.03 -3.82
N GLY A 45 2.53 -1.97 -3.14
CA GLY A 45 2.10 -3.05 -2.24
C GLY A 45 2.04 -4.42 -2.91
N ILE A 46 1.59 -4.49 -4.16
CA ILE A 46 1.55 -5.75 -4.92
C ILE A 46 2.95 -6.27 -5.27
N GLU A 47 3.88 -5.37 -5.59
CA GLU A 47 5.28 -5.70 -5.84
C GLU A 47 5.97 -6.17 -4.55
N PHE A 48 5.71 -5.50 -3.43
CA PHE A 48 6.17 -5.94 -2.12
C PHE A 48 5.70 -7.37 -1.80
N LEU A 49 4.42 -7.68 -2.01
CA LEU A 49 3.87 -9.03 -1.77
C LEU A 49 4.46 -10.09 -2.71
N ASP A 50 4.76 -9.76 -3.97
CA ASP A 50 5.49 -10.65 -4.88
C ASP A 50 6.91 -10.93 -4.36
N HIS A 51 7.61 -9.92 -3.86
CA HIS A 51 8.91 -10.08 -3.22
C HIS A 51 8.84 -10.93 -1.94
N VAL A 52 7.79 -10.77 -1.13
CA VAL A 52 7.53 -11.63 0.05
C VAL A 52 7.36 -13.08 -0.39
N TYR A 53 6.49 -13.32 -1.38
CA TYR A 53 6.24 -14.66 -1.91
C TYR A 53 7.51 -15.34 -2.45
N ARG A 54 8.41 -14.56 -3.07
CA ARG A 54 9.70 -15.05 -3.62
C ARG A 54 10.83 -15.11 -2.58
N ASP A 55 10.59 -14.75 -1.34
CA ASP A 55 11.61 -14.65 -0.28
C ASP A 55 12.80 -13.73 -0.66
N THR A 56 12.51 -12.63 -1.34
CA THR A 56 13.53 -11.69 -1.88
C THR A 56 13.53 -10.34 -1.17
N VAL A 57 12.62 -10.09 -0.21
CA VAL A 57 12.56 -8.86 0.59
C VAL A 57 12.99 -9.12 2.03
N ARG A 58 13.61 -8.12 2.64
CA ARG A 58 13.94 -8.09 4.06
C ARG A 58 13.54 -6.74 4.64
N VAL A 59 12.86 -6.77 5.77
CA VAL A 59 12.38 -5.58 6.49
C VAL A 59 12.65 -5.71 8.01
N ASP A 60 13.54 -6.61 8.37
CA ASP A 60 13.87 -6.90 9.77
C ASP A 60 14.41 -5.65 10.48
N GLY A 61 13.72 -5.25 11.56
CA GLY A 61 14.06 -4.06 12.33
C GLY A 61 13.67 -2.71 11.72
N GLU A 62 13.06 -2.68 10.52
CA GLU A 62 12.65 -1.46 9.84
C GLU A 62 11.29 -0.92 10.35
N ASN A 63 11.10 0.39 10.25
CA ASN A 63 9.79 1.02 10.44
C ASN A 63 9.10 1.15 9.10
N ILE A 64 7.95 0.52 8.96
CA ILE A 64 7.23 0.43 7.68
C ILE A 64 5.95 1.26 7.73
N ILE A 65 5.78 2.12 6.74
CA ILE A 65 4.52 2.83 6.53
C ILE A 65 3.84 2.28 5.27
N VAL A 66 2.61 1.83 5.43
CA VAL A 66 1.76 1.35 4.33
C VAL A 66 0.71 2.42 4.03
N ILE A 67 0.60 2.84 2.77
CA ILE A 67 -0.36 3.86 2.35
C ILE A 67 -1.52 3.19 1.63
N GLY A 68 -2.71 3.28 2.22
CA GLY A 68 -3.92 2.73 1.63
C GLY A 68 -4.86 2.06 2.63
N GLY A 69 -6.05 1.65 2.16
CA GLY A 69 -7.09 1.06 3.01
C GLY A 69 -7.79 -0.14 2.37
N GLY A 70 -7.22 -0.73 1.32
CA GLY A 70 -7.72 -1.96 0.70
C GLY A 70 -7.06 -3.22 1.25
N ASN A 71 -7.56 -4.40 0.85
CA ASN A 71 -7.01 -5.70 1.29
C ASN A 71 -5.51 -5.81 1.01
N THR A 72 -5.02 -5.32 -0.13
CA THR A 72 -3.57 -5.30 -0.43
C THR A 72 -2.76 -4.54 0.63
N ALA A 73 -3.31 -3.47 1.22
CA ALA A 73 -2.64 -2.74 2.29
C ALA A 73 -2.63 -3.54 3.59
N MET A 74 -3.71 -4.26 3.91
CA MET A 74 -3.77 -5.17 5.06
C MET A 74 -2.75 -6.30 4.90
N ASP A 75 -2.74 -6.97 3.74
CA ASP A 75 -1.81 -8.06 3.43
C ASP A 75 -0.35 -7.60 3.50
N ALA A 76 -0.03 -6.43 2.92
CA ALA A 76 1.33 -5.88 2.94
C ALA A 76 1.77 -5.55 4.38
N ALA A 77 0.91 -4.91 5.17
CA ALA A 77 1.22 -4.54 6.54
C ALA A 77 1.45 -5.78 7.43
N ARG A 78 0.57 -6.76 7.37
CA ARG A 78 0.70 -8.02 8.13
C ARG A 78 1.94 -8.81 7.70
N SER A 79 2.22 -8.85 6.39
CA SER A 79 3.42 -9.49 5.85
C SER A 79 4.70 -8.82 6.33
N ALA A 80 4.76 -7.48 6.32
CA ALA A 80 5.91 -6.73 6.83
C ALA A 80 6.15 -7.02 8.33
N LEU A 81 5.09 -7.03 9.14
CA LEU A 81 5.20 -7.34 10.57
C LEU A 81 5.73 -8.76 10.80
N ARG A 82 5.21 -9.74 10.07
CA ARG A 82 5.65 -11.15 10.14
C ARG A 82 7.08 -11.37 9.67
N LEU A 83 7.59 -10.50 8.79
CA LEU A 83 8.99 -10.48 8.35
C LEU A 83 9.94 -9.79 9.33
N GLY A 84 9.46 -9.34 10.50
CA GLY A 84 10.30 -8.79 11.56
C GLY A 84 10.46 -7.27 11.54
N ALA A 85 9.59 -6.53 10.84
CA ALA A 85 9.58 -5.07 10.94
C ALA A 85 9.44 -4.62 12.41
N ALA A 86 10.18 -3.59 12.80
CA ALA A 86 10.15 -3.06 14.18
C ALA A 86 8.80 -2.41 14.49
N SER A 87 8.22 -1.74 13.50
CA SER A 87 6.86 -1.21 13.58
C SER A 87 6.22 -1.19 12.20
N VAL A 88 4.90 -1.37 12.16
CA VAL A 88 4.12 -1.25 10.94
C VAL A 88 2.93 -0.33 11.18
N ARG A 89 2.77 0.66 10.34
CA ARG A 89 1.72 1.67 10.41
C ARG A 89 1.03 1.82 9.08
N ILE A 90 -0.29 1.77 9.07
CA ILE A 90 -1.09 2.09 7.89
C ILE A 90 -1.54 3.54 7.98
N VAL A 91 -1.40 4.29 6.89
CA VAL A 91 -1.91 5.67 6.75
C VAL A 91 -3.07 5.67 5.78
N TYR A 92 -4.23 6.11 6.25
CA TYR A 92 -5.45 6.13 5.45
C TYR A 92 -6.20 7.45 5.55
N ARG A 93 -6.56 8.01 4.39
CA ARG A 93 -7.13 9.37 4.28
C ARG A 93 -8.60 9.52 4.69
N ARG A 94 -9.30 8.42 4.98
CA ARG A 94 -10.69 8.39 5.45
C ARG A 94 -10.77 7.67 6.80
N THR A 95 -11.99 7.43 7.28
CA THR A 95 -12.20 6.63 8.50
C THR A 95 -12.26 5.13 8.18
N ARG A 96 -12.34 4.32 9.22
CA ARG A 96 -12.50 2.86 9.11
C ARG A 96 -13.72 2.47 8.27
N ASP A 97 -14.83 3.20 8.41
CA ASP A 97 -16.08 2.86 7.73
C ASP A 97 -15.99 3.01 6.21
N GLU A 98 -15.11 3.88 5.71
CA GLU A 98 -14.85 4.05 4.28
C GLU A 98 -13.71 3.18 3.75
N MET A 99 -13.09 2.34 4.58
CA MET A 99 -12.08 1.40 4.10
C MET A 99 -12.69 0.37 3.17
N PRO A 100 -12.12 0.17 1.97
CA PRO A 100 -12.59 -0.87 1.04
C PRO A 100 -12.12 -2.28 1.43
N ALA A 101 -11.24 -2.43 2.43
CA ALA A 101 -10.83 -3.72 2.95
C ALA A 101 -12.00 -4.42 3.67
N ILE A 102 -11.97 -5.73 3.68
CA ILE A 102 -12.90 -6.57 4.43
C ILE A 102 -12.74 -6.28 5.92
N LYS A 103 -13.85 -6.13 6.66
CA LYS A 103 -13.81 -5.71 8.07
C LYS A 103 -13.02 -6.66 8.94
N GLU A 104 -13.15 -7.94 8.70
CA GLU A 104 -12.41 -9.01 9.37
C GLU A 104 -10.90 -8.87 9.17
N GLU A 105 -10.45 -8.54 7.96
CA GLU A 105 -9.04 -8.29 7.65
C GLU A 105 -8.49 -7.05 8.38
N ILE A 106 -9.30 -6.02 8.56
CA ILE A 106 -8.93 -4.83 9.33
C ILE A 106 -8.76 -5.21 10.81
N ASP A 107 -9.69 -5.99 11.37
CA ASP A 107 -9.63 -6.44 12.76
C ASP A 107 -8.42 -7.32 13.02
N GLU A 108 -8.17 -8.32 12.18
CA GLU A 108 -6.99 -9.18 12.26
C GLU A 108 -5.69 -8.40 12.13
N THR A 109 -5.65 -7.39 11.26
CA THR A 109 -4.49 -6.51 11.08
C THR A 109 -4.16 -5.74 12.37
N LEU A 110 -5.18 -5.20 13.04
CA LEU A 110 -5.03 -4.51 14.33
C LEU A 110 -4.63 -5.48 15.46
N GLU A 111 -5.22 -6.68 15.50
CA GLU A 111 -4.90 -7.71 16.49
C GLU A 111 -3.46 -8.21 16.38
N GLU A 112 -2.89 -8.25 15.17
CA GLU A 112 -1.48 -8.58 14.95
C GLU A 112 -0.51 -7.47 15.41
N GLY A 113 -1.01 -6.27 15.73
CA GLY A 113 -0.20 -5.17 16.27
C GLY A 113 0.14 -4.07 15.26
N VAL A 114 -0.42 -4.10 14.06
CA VAL A 114 -0.32 -2.99 13.11
C VAL A 114 -1.15 -1.81 13.63
N THR A 115 -0.65 -0.59 13.50
CA THR A 115 -1.40 0.63 13.82
C THR A 115 -1.99 1.26 12.58
N ILE A 116 -3.15 1.93 12.69
CA ILE A 116 -3.80 2.62 11.56
C ILE A 116 -4.05 4.08 11.94
N ASP A 117 -3.44 4.98 11.18
CA ASP A 117 -3.70 6.41 11.25
C ASP A 117 -4.80 6.77 10.25
N TYR A 118 -6.01 6.88 10.74
CA TYR A 118 -7.15 7.34 9.97
C TYR A 118 -7.10 8.86 9.73
N LEU A 119 -7.86 9.33 8.75
CA LEU A 119 -7.96 10.75 8.42
C LEU A 119 -6.59 11.40 8.23
N THR A 120 -5.67 10.67 7.59
CA THR A 120 -4.30 11.11 7.39
C THR A 120 -3.90 10.85 5.95
N GLN A 121 -3.47 11.88 5.25
CA GLN A 121 -3.03 11.80 3.86
C GLN A 121 -1.56 12.15 3.73
N PRO A 122 -0.73 11.27 3.16
CA PRO A 122 0.65 11.59 2.85
C PRO A 122 0.73 12.60 1.71
N ILE A 123 1.63 13.58 1.85
CA ILE A 123 1.86 14.64 0.87
C ILE A 123 3.29 14.69 0.37
N GLN A 124 4.26 14.25 1.17
CA GLN A 124 5.67 14.28 0.78
C GLN A 124 6.48 13.24 1.56
N LEU A 125 7.40 12.59 0.88
CA LEU A 125 8.48 11.81 1.51
C LEU A 125 9.76 12.62 1.48
N ILE A 126 10.46 12.70 2.61
CA ILE A 126 11.69 13.45 2.78
C ILE A 126 12.80 12.48 3.18
N GLU A 127 13.91 12.50 2.45
CA GLU A 127 15.10 11.76 2.85
C GLU A 127 15.87 12.60 3.87
N GLU A 128 16.12 12.05 5.05
CA GLU A 128 16.86 12.67 6.12
C GLU A 128 18.35 12.33 6.04
N PRO A 129 19.24 13.20 6.54
CA PRO A 129 20.65 12.90 6.61
C PRO A 129 20.90 11.66 7.47
N GLY A 130 21.42 10.59 6.87
CA GLY A 130 21.79 9.36 7.56
C GLY A 130 23.25 9.34 8.00
N ASP A 131 23.65 8.27 8.67
CA ASP A 131 25.01 8.00 9.12
C ASP A 131 25.95 7.46 8.00
N GLY A 132 25.46 7.45 6.75
CA GLY A 132 26.14 6.91 5.57
C GLY A 132 25.98 5.39 5.40
N ARG A 133 25.38 4.70 6.36
CA ARG A 133 25.05 3.27 6.30
C ARG A 133 23.55 3.02 6.17
N HIS A 134 22.75 3.86 6.82
CA HIS A 134 21.28 3.78 6.80
C HIS A 134 20.71 5.06 6.21
N ARG A 135 19.63 4.92 5.47
CA ARG A 135 18.82 6.04 4.99
C ARG A 135 17.60 6.12 5.89
N TYR A 136 17.31 7.32 6.34
CA TYR A 136 16.12 7.60 7.14
C TYR A 136 15.17 8.43 6.29
N TYR A 137 13.91 8.14 6.43
CA TYR A 137 12.87 8.85 5.71
C TYR A 137 11.83 9.38 6.69
N ARG A 138 11.24 10.50 6.31
CA ARG A 138 10.14 11.10 7.03
C ARG A 138 8.99 11.33 6.08
N LEU A 139 7.83 10.76 6.41
CA LEU A 139 6.62 10.97 5.66
C LEU A 139 5.85 12.15 6.23
N ARG A 140 5.77 13.24 5.47
CA ARG A 140 4.92 14.38 5.83
C ARG A 140 3.49 14.09 5.38
N CYS A 141 2.56 14.28 6.30
CA CYS A 141 1.13 14.06 6.11
C CYS A 141 0.35 15.29 6.54
N VAL A 142 -0.91 15.34 6.12
CA VAL A 142 -1.92 16.29 6.59
C VAL A 142 -3.11 15.54 7.17
N ARG A 143 -3.82 16.16 8.10
CA ARG A 143 -5.06 15.62 8.63
C ARG A 143 -6.22 15.93 7.68
N MET A 144 -7.17 15.01 7.65
CA MET A 144 -8.33 15.08 6.78
C MET A 144 -9.61 15.14 7.62
N GLU A 145 -10.64 15.71 7.06
CA GLU A 145 -12.03 15.54 7.51
C GLU A 145 -12.86 14.91 6.38
N LEU A 146 -14.05 14.43 6.72
CA LEU A 146 -14.95 13.84 5.74
C LEU A 146 -15.98 14.84 5.28
N GLY A 147 -15.91 15.20 4.01
CA GLY A 147 -16.89 16.02 3.29
C GLY A 147 -18.07 15.19 2.75
N GLU A 148 -18.66 15.68 1.67
CA GLU A 148 -19.78 15.03 0.99
C GLU A 148 -19.36 13.71 0.30
N PRO A 149 -20.30 12.79 0.08
CA PRO A 149 -20.02 11.54 -0.64
C PRO A 149 -19.51 11.78 -2.07
N ASP A 150 -18.52 11.00 -2.49
CA ASP A 150 -18.04 10.94 -3.86
C ASP A 150 -18.94 10.04 -4.76
N GLU A 151 -18.59 9.92 -6.04
CA GLU A 151 -19.33 9.08 -7.01
C GLU A 151 -19.43 7.60 -6.60
N SER A 152 -18.55 7.12 -5.73
CA SER A 152 -18.61 5.76 -5.17
C SER A 152 -19.50 5.64 -3.93
N GLY A 153 -20.11 6.74 -3.49
CA GLY A 153 -20.92 6.82 -2.27
C GLY A 153 -20.10 6.91 -0.98
N ARG A 154 -18.76 6.98 -1.05
CA ARG A 154 -17.89 7.16 0.13
C ARG A 154 -17.64 8.65 0.35
N ARG A 155 -17.61 9.08 1.61
CA ARG A 155 -17.35 10.47 1.95
C ARG A 155 -15.97 10.92 1.45
N SER A 156 -15.92 12.07 0.79
CA SER A 156 -14.70 12.64 0.22
C SER A 156 -13.78 13.13 1.31
N PRO A 157 -12.47 12.83 1.27
CA PRO A 157 -11.53 13.40 2.21
C PRO A 157 -11.24 14.86 1.84
N VAL A 158 -11.33 15.75 2.82
CA VAL A 158 -11.04 17.18 2.72
C VAL A 158 -9.86 17.49 3.63
N GLU A 159 -8.87 18.23 3.12
CA GLU A 159 -7.69 18.61 3.89
C GLU A 159 -8.04 19.67 4.93
N ILE A 160 -7.51 19.47 6.15
CA ILE A 160 -7.58 20.47 7.21
C ILE A 160 -6.32 21.34 7.10
N GLU A 161 -6.50 22.65 6.90
CA GLU A 161 -5.40 23.61 6.83
C GLU A 161 -4.53 23.57 8.10
N ASP A 162 -3.22 23.79 7.92
CA ASP A 162 -2.21 23.83 9.00
C ASP A 162 -2.17 22.59 9.91
N SER A 163 -2.60 21.43 9.41
CA SER A 163 -2.69 20.17 10.17
C SER A 163 -1.52 19.22 9.93
N GLY A 164 -0.38 19.72 9.48
CA GLY A 164 0.80 18.93 9.13
C GLY A 164 1.26 18.03 10.29
N VAL A 165 1.54 16.77 9.98
CA VAL A 165 2.18 15.80 10.88
C VAL A 165 3.30 15.08 10.14
N GLU A 166 4.32 14.66 10.88
CA GLU A 166 5.46 13.93 10.32
C GLU A 166 5.57 12.55 10.99
N LEU A 167 5.84 11.54 10.19
CA LEU A 167 5.99 10.14 10.61
C LEU A 167 7.36 9.66 10.17
N ASP A 168 8.13 9.09 11.09
CA ASP A 168 9.44 8.50 10.80
C ASP A 168 9.26 7.10 10.17
N CYS A 169 10.06 6.79 9.15
CA CYS A 169 10.08 5.49 8.46
C CYS A 169 11.46 5.16 7.88
#